data_b8af313f9ba5d60165a438a6cef5344c
#
_entry.id   b8af313f9ba5d60165a438a6cef5344c
#
_cell.length_a   1.000
_cell.length_b   1.000
_cell.length_c   1.000
_cell.angle_alpha   90.00
_cell.angle_beta   90.00
_cell.angle_gamma   90.00
#
_symmetry.space_group_name_H-M   'P 1'
#
loop_
_entity.id
_entity.type
_entity.pdbx_description
1 polymer ?
#
loop_
_entity_poly.entity_id
_entity_poly.type
_entity_poly.pdbx_seq_one_letter_code
_entity_poly.pdbx_strand_id
1 'polypeptide(L)'
;MTSMTNACRHWPDQVQCAKRWGLLLASGLLASCASSPPPISPTTATPPVAQAIATAPSSTPSPVTVVRNKSRWIMASWNDLPGLSTDNLNEAWVAWLQSCSRPNLASSTLCQGVRRLEGQSNADQRAWLVQNFMPYRVESLQESSSPANGLLTAYYEPVIEASRTSKRGFGVPLYAPPSNLKSRSPWFTREEIATLPAAQSALKGKEIAFIADPVDAMILHIQGSGRLWLTEPDGRRKQVRLAFAGTNEHPYQSIGRWLLDQKLTKDATWPGIKTWLAQNPKRVQELLAKNPRYVFFKEEELSGAAALLGPKGAQGVPLTPGRSIAVDPGSIPYGTPVWLVSQGPQTQLQRLVMAQDTGSAIVGAVRADFYAGSGDAAGELAGRLKQDMKAWVLLPR
;
A
#
# COMPACT_ATOMS: atom_id res chain seq x y z
N MET A 1 29.08 -53.49 3.80
CA MET A 1 29.46 -53.73 2.39
C MET A 1 28.87 -52.60 1.62
N THR A 2 29.57 -51.80 1.22
CA THR A 2 30.42 -51.07 0.28
C THR A 2 29.86 -49.67 0.14
N SER A 3 30.46 -48.66 0.63
CA SER A 3 31.71 -47.94 0.30
C SER A 3 31.62 -47.01 -0.92
N MET A 4 32.00 -45.77 -0.64
CA MET A 4 32.76 -44.83 -1.49
C MET A 4 31.93 -43.95 -2.47
N THR A 5 32.21 -42.70 -2.72
CA THR A 5 33.37 -41.83 -2.38
C THR A 5 33.04 -40.38 -2.71
N ASN A 6 33.70 -39.51 -2.00
CA ASN A 6 34.01 -38.10 -2.21
C ASN A 6 34.20 -37.63 -3.65
N ALA A 7 33.81 -36.39 -3.94
CA ALA A 7 34.63 -35.52 -4.77
C ALA A 7 34.41 -34.06 -4.37
N CYS A 8 35.32 -33.54 -3.56
CA CYS A 8 35.68 -32.13 -3.50
C CYS A 8 36.47 -31.73 -4.76
N ARG A 9 36.23 -30.53 -5.32
CA ARG A 9 37.23 -29.73 -6.07
C ARG A 9 36.79 -28.28 -5.90
N HIS A 10 37.46 -27.55 -5.10
CA HIS A 10 38.67 -26.72 -5.24
C HIS A 10 38.45 -25.50 -6.14
N TRP A 11 38.46 -24.40 -5.49
CA TRP A 11 38.85 -23.06 -5.96
C TRP A 11 40.33 -22.98 -6.25
N PRO A 12 40.79 -21.99 -7.02
CA PRO A 12 41.79 -21.14 -6.40
C PRO A 12 41.53 -19.65 -6.55
N ASP A 13 42.03 -18.99 -5.52
CA ASP A 13 42.34 -17.59 -5.34
C ASP A 13 43.23 -16.98 -6.43
N GLN A 14 43.37 -15.72 -6.27
CA GLN A 14 44.48 -14.80 -6.59
C GLN A 14 44.01 -13.63 -7.47
N VAL A 15 44.37 -12.37 -7.33
CA VAL A 15 45.41 -11.73 -6.52
C VAL A 15 45.16 -10.21 -6.58
N GLN A 16 45.39 -9.60 -5.51
CA GLN A 16 45.90 -8.31 -5.13
C GLN A 16 46.77 -7.52 -6.13
N CYS A 17 46.87 -6.22 -5.80
CA CYS A 17 47.95 -5.24 -6.04
C CYS A 17 47.71 -4.23 -7.18
N ALA A 18 48.04 -2.98 -7.07
CA ALA A 18 48.60 -2.13 -6.02
C ALA A 18 48.55 -0.67 -6.50
N LYS A 19 48.44 0.22 -5.56
CA LYS A 19 49.11 1.52 -5.39
C LYS A 19 50.04 2.05 -6.50
N ARG A 20 49.88 3.35 -6.83
CA ARG A 20 50.87 4.42 -6.58
C ARG A 20 50.59 5.65 -7.49
N TRP A 21 50.34 6.78 -6.92
CA TRP A 21 51.16 7.97 -6.73
C TRP A 21 51.63 8.65 -8.03
N GLY A 22 51.32 9.96 -8.10
CA GLY A 22 51.95 10.92 -9.00
C GLY A 22 51.40 12.31 -8.82
N LEU A 23 51.84 13.05 -7.83
CA LEU A 23 51.84 14.50 -7.80
C LEU A 23 52.80 15.03 -8.87
N LEU A 24 52.42 16.10 -9.60
CA LEU A 24 53.38 17.10 -10.04
C LEU A 24 52.69 18.47 -10.20
N LEU A 25 53.30 19.42 -9.54
CA LEU A 25 53.16 20.88 -9.57
C LEU A 25 53.77 21.44 -10.86
N ALA A 26 53.30 22.60 -11.35
CA ALA A 26 54.12 23.81 -11.62
C ALA A 26 53.31 24.79 -12.47
N SER A 27 52.97 25.94 -11.91
CA SER A 27 53.59 27.24 -12.17
C SER A 27 53.39 27.81 -13.61
N GLY A 28 52.50 28.77 -13.81
CA GLY A 28 52.83 30.19 -13.72
C GLY A 28 53.17 30.77 -15.07
N LEU A 29 52.48 31.83 -15.48
CA LEU A 29 53.14 33.05 -15.91
C LEU A 29 52.11 34.10 -16.42
N LEU A 30 52.27 35.28 -15.90
CA LEU A 30 51.62 36.55 -16.25
C LEU A 30 52.15 37.12 -17.56
N ALA A 31 51.30 37.77 -18.34
CA ALA A 31 51.68 38.90 -19.21
C ALA A 31 50.37 39.55 -19.69
N SER A 32 50.05 40.68 -19.22
CA SER A 32 50.44 42.06 -19.57
C SER A 32 49.69 42.66 -20.77
N CYS A 33 49.08 43.79 -20.45
CA CYS A 33 48.26 44.70 -21.26
C CYS A 33 48.86 45.19 -22.54
N ALA A 34 48.03 45.44 -23.53
CA ALA A 34 48.23 46.54 -24.51
C ALA A 34 46.86 47.02 -24.99
N SER A 35 46.50 48.22 -24.64
CA SER A 35 45.41 49.02 -25.15
C SER A 35 45.79 49.70 -26.48
N SER A 36 44.90 49.60 -27.48
CA SER A 36 44.95 50.43 -28.70
C SER A 36 43.59 51.12 -28.90
N PRO A 37 43.53 52.37 -29.32
CA PRO A 37 42.30 53.14 -29.45
C PRO A 37 41.56 52.82 -30.77
N PRO A 38 40.20 53.07 -30.77
CA PRO A 38 39.36 52.68 -31.88
C PRO A 38 39.39 53.72 -33.03
N PRO A 39 39.21 53.32 -34.32
CA PRO A 39 39.01 54.23 -35.45
C PRO A 39 37.54 54.72 -35.49
N ILE A 40 37.43 55.99 -35.93
CA ILE A 40 36.17 56.69 -36.13
C ILE A 40 35.47 56.15 -37.38
N SER A 41 34.23 55.73 -37.27
CA SER A 41 33.36 55.28 -38.36
C SER A 41 32.44 56.38 -38.84
N PRO A 42 32.09 56.42 -40.12
CA PRO A 42 31.17 57.42 -40.65
C PRO A 42 29.70 57.09 -40.34
N THR A 43 28.97 58.11 -40.04
CA THR A 43 27.50 58.08 -39.74
C THR A 43 26.74 57.63 -40.99
N THR A 44 26.07 56.49 -40.90
CA THR A 44 25.08 56.06 -41.89
C THR A 44 23.67 56.13 -41.25
N ALA A 45 22.80 56.79 -42.02
CA ALA A 45 21.40 57.04 -41.60
C ALA A 45 20.61 55.76 -41.25
N THR A 46 19.94 55.78 -40.13
CA THR A 46 19.07 54.72 -39.65
C THR A 46 17.73 54.71 -40.39
N PRO A 47 17.28 53.57 -40.95
CA PRO A 47 15.91 53.42 -41.41
C PRO A 47 14.94 53.31 -40.21
N PRO A 48 13.64 53.62 -40.33
CA PRO A 48 12.71 53.63 -39.22
C PRO A 48 12.51 52.25 -38.64
N VAL A 49 12.65 52.19 -37.31
CA VAL A 49 12.41 50.98 -36.50
C VAL A 49 10.92 50.64 -36.61
N ALA A 50 10.61 49.48 -37.23
CA ALA A 50 9.33 48.85 -37.11
C ALA A 50 9.11 48.47 -35.63
N GLN A 51 8.15 49.07 -34.99
CA GLN A 51 7.73 48.66 -33.65
C GLN A 51 7.30 47.21 -33.71
N ALA A 52 8.10 46.30 -33.09
CA ALA A 52 7.72 44.97 -32.80
C ALA A 52 6.52 45.03 -31.85
N ILE A 53 5.36 44.60 -32.34
CA ILE A 53 4.19 44.38 -31.53
C ILE A 53 4.61 43.28 -30.52
N ALA A 54 4.78 43.67 -29.26
CA ALA A 54 4.98 42.73 -28.17
C ALA A 54 3.73 41.85 -28.11
N THR A 55 3.85 40.62 -28.62
CA THR A 55 2.88 39.57 -28.39
C THR A 55 2.83 39.37 -26.89
N ALA A 56 1.69 39.73 -26.26
CA ALA A 56 1.41 39.44 -24.88
C ALA A 56 1.69 37.94 -24.63
N PRO A 57 2.28 37.55 -23.48
CA PRO A 57 2.48 36.17 -23.18
C PRO A 57 1.11 35.49 -23.19
N SER A 58 0.95 34.50 -24.05
CA SER A 58 -0.23 33.63 -24.10
C SER A 58 -0.36 33.00 -22.74
N SER A 59 -1.26 33.51 -21.91
CA SER A 59 -1.57 32.91 -20.63
C SER A 59 -2.24 31.55 -20.91
N THR A 60 -1.46 30.50 -20.83
CA THR A 60 -2.02 29.12 -20.80
C THR A 60 -3.02 29.07 -19.66
N PRO A 61 -4.29 28.77 -19.92
CA PRO A 61 -5.28 28.72 -18.85
C PRO A 61 -4.81 27.77 -17.76
N SER A 62 -4.86 28.21 -16.52
CA SER A 62 -4.50 27.36 -15.38
C SER A 62 -5.37 26.10 -15.40
N PRO A 63 -4.78 24.92 -15.19
CA PRO A 63 -5.52 23.67 -15.26
C PRO A 63 -6.62 23.64 -14.21
N VAL A 64 -7.79 23.10 -14.57
CA VAL A 64 -8.91 22.92 -13.64
C VAL A 64 -8.44 22.12 -12.42
N THR A 65 -8.69 22.67 -11.25
CA THR A 65 -8.23 22.08 -9.98
C THR A 65 -9.39 21.83 -9.05
N VAL A 66 -9.48 20.63 -8.49
CA VAL A 66 -10.43 20.24 -7.44
C VAL A 66 -9.68 20.12 -6.12
N VAL A 67 -10.05 20.90 -5.11
CA VAL A 67 -9.42 20.87 -3.79
C VAL A 67 -10.21 19.94 -2.85
N ARG A 68 -9.49 19.10 -2.12
CA ARG A 68 -9.98 18.17 -1.09
C ARG A 68 -9.30 18.49 0.25
N ASN A 69 -9.72 17.84 1.33
CA ASN A 69 -9.18 18.14 2.67
C ASN A 69 -7.66 17.95 2.77
N LYS A 70 -7.09 16.97 2.08
CA LYS A 70 -5.66 16.64 2.16
C LYS A 70 -4.94 16.72 0.82
N SER A 71 -5.66 16.88 -0.28
CA SER A 71 -5.10 16.85 -1.62
C SER A 71 -5.74 17.89 -2.53
N ARG A 72 -5.06 18.18 -3.63
CA ARG A 72 -5.63 18.82 -4.80
C ARG A 72 -5.54 17.87 -5.98
N TRP A 73 -6.51 17.94 -6.86
CA TRP A 73 -6.59 17.12 -8.06
C TRP A 73 -6.49 18.04 -9.27
N ILE A 74 -5.44 17.88 -10.05
CA ILE A 74 -5.11 18.71 -11.20
C ILE A 74 -5.58 17.98 -12.46
N MET A 75 -6.45 18.58 -13.27
CA MET A 75 -6.89 18.00 -14.53
C MET A 75 -5.69 17.59 -15.38
N ALA A 76 -5.76 16.39 -15.92
CA ALA A 76 -4.69 15.76 -16.71
C ALA A 76 -5.25 15.26 -18.05
N SER A 77 -4.37 14.99 -18.99
CA SER A 77 -4.71 14.31 -20.25
C SER A 77 -4.69 12.80 -20.05
N TRP A 78 -5.49 12.06 -20.83
CA TRP A 78 -5.39 10.61 -20.91
C TRP A 78 -4.01 10.11 -21.37
N ASN A 79 -3.29 10.94 -22.14
CA ASN A 79 -1.91 10.66 -22.57
C ASN A 79 -0.90 10.74 -21.41
N ASP A 80 -1.27 11.34 -20.27
CA ASP A 80 -0.42 11.43 -19.08
C ASP A 80 -0.49 10.15 -18.23
N LEU A 81 -1.34 9.18 -18.59
CA LEU A 81 -1.53 7.92 -17.88
C LEU A 81 -0.70 6.81 -18.55
N PRO A 82 0.51 6.50 -18.06
CA PRO A 82 1.34 5.48 -18.67
C PRO A 82 0.69 4.10 -18.54
N GLY A 83 0.81 3.28 -19.58
CA GLY A 83 0.33 1.90 -19.61
C GLY A 83 -1.19 1.73 -19.76
N LEU A 84 -1.96 2.79 -20.01
CA LEU A 84 -3.42 2.71 -20.16
C LEU A 84 -3.84 1.74 -21.29
N SER A 85 -3.03 1.62 -22.34
CA SER A 85 -3.31 0.73 -23.48
C SER A 85 -3.08 -0.76 -23.17
N THR A 86 -2.31 -1.07 -22.14
CA THR A 86 -1.84 -2.44 -21.82
C THR A 86 -2.51 -3.05 -20.60
N ASP A 87 -3.25 -2.26 -19.82
CA ASP A 87 -3.94 -2.79 -18.64
C ASP A 87 -5.09 -3.72 -19.03
N ASN A 88 -5.19 -4.84 -18.31
CA ASN A 88 -6.34 -5.76 -18.41
C ASN A 88 -7.53 -5.21 -17.61
N LEU A 89 -8.31 -4.34 -18.23
CA LEU A 89 -9.44 -3.67 -17.59
C LEU A 89 -10.53 -4.64 -17.09
N ASN A 90 -10.67 -5.83 -17.69
CA ASN A 90 -11.64 -6.83 -17.20
C ASN A 90 -11.43 -7.19 -15.72
N GLU A 91 -10.18 -7.23 -15.26
CA GLU A 91 -9.89 -7.44 -13.83
C GLU A 91 -10.35 -6.26 -12.96
N ALA A 92 -10.18 -5.01 -13.44
CA ALA A 92 -10.65 -3.82 -12.74
C ALA A 92 -12.19 -3.73 -12.72
N TRP A 93 -12.84 -4.21 -13.77
CA TRP A 93 -14.30 -4.28 -13.86
C TRP A 93 -14.91 -5.12 -12.75
N VAL A 94 -14.27 -6.24 -12.37
CA VAL A 94 -14.70 -7.04 -11.22
C VAL A 94 -14.77 -6.19 -9.95
N ALA A 95 -13.72 -5.41 -9.67
CA ALA A 95 -13.70 -4.51 -8.49
C ALA A 95 -14.74 -3.40 -8.60
N TRP A 96 -14.95 -2.87 -9.78
CA TRP A 96 -15.95 -1.80 -10.00
C TRP A 96 -17.37 -2.30 -9.82
N LEU A 97 -17.69 -3.49 -10.35
CA LEU A 97 -18.99 -4.14 -10.15
C LEU A 97 -19.28 -4.37 -8.66
N GLN A 98 -18.27 -4.69 -7.84
CA GLN A 98 -18.43 -4.75 -6.39
C GLN A 98 -18.85 -3.38 -5.82
N SER A 99 -18.21 -2.28 -6.25
CA SER A 99 -18.65 -0.93 -5.84
C SER A 99 -20.08 -0.62 -6.27
N CYS A 100 -20.46 -1.05 -7.48
CA CYS A 100 -21.81 -0.88 -8.03
C CYS A 100 -22.87 -1.79 -7.36
N SER A 101 -22.49 -2.73 -6.52
CA SER A 101 -23.45 -3.51 -5.71
C SER A 101 -24.00 -2.73 -4.52
N ARG A 102 -23.40 -1.59 -4.17
CA ARG A 102 -23.90 -0.72 -3.09
C ARG A 102 -25.25 -0.12 -3.45
N PRO A 103 -26.28 -0.21 -2.57
CA PRO A 103 -27.64 0.26 -2.86
C PRO A 103 -27.71 1.69 -3.37
N ASN A 104 -26.92 2.60 -2.80
CA ASN A 104 -26.88 4.02 -3.18
C ASN A 104 -26.20 4.29 -4.53
N LEU A 105 -25.47 3.32 -5.11
CA LEU A 105 -24.79 3.44 -6.40
C LEU A 105 -25.44 2.56 -7.48
N ALA A 106 -26.17 1.52 -7.08
CA ALA A 106 -26.68 0.46 -7.96
C ALA A 106 -27.51 0.99 -9.13
N SER A 107 -28.30 2.03 -8.94
CA SER A 107 -29.17 2.64 -9.96
C SER A 107 -28.50 3.80 -10.73
N SER A 108 -27.26 4.18 -10.40
CA SER A 108 -26.58 5.26 -11.09
C SER A 108 -26.30 4.95 -12.56
N THR A 109 -26.36 5.96 -13.42
CA THR A 109 -26.05 5.83 -14.85
C THR A 109 -24.66 5.24 -15.09
N LEU A 110 -23.69 5.61 -14.25
CA LEU A 110 -22.34 5.04 -14.33
C LEU A 110 -22.33 3.55 -14.07
N CYS A 111 -23.01 3.09 -13.02
CA CYS A 111 -23.06 1.67 -12.70
C CYS A 111 -23.87 0.86 -13.74
N GLN A 112 -24.86 1.45 -14.38
CA GLN A 112 -25.51 0.85 -15.55
C GLN A 112 -24.51 0.67 -16.70
N GLY A 113 -23.68 1.68 -16.96
CA GLY A 113 -22.60 1.60 -17.96
C GLY A 113 -21.57 0.51 -17.63
N VAL A 114 -21.13 0.45 -16.38
CA VAL A 114 -20.20 -0.60 -15.91
C VAL A 114 -20.77 -2.00 -16.13
N ARG A 115 -22.04 -2.25 -15.78
CA ARG A 115 -22.67 -3.57 -15.99
C ARG A 115 -22.79 -3.95 -17.46
N ARG A 116 -23.10 -2.99 -18.35
CA ARG A 116 -23.19 -3.26 -19.80
C ARG A 116 -21.85 -3.67 -20.40
N LEU A 117 -20.76 -3.25 -19.78
CA LEU A 117 -19.39 -3.51 -20.26
C LEU A 117 -18.71 -4.68 -19.53
N GLU A 118 -19.43 -5.39 -18.66
CA GLU A 118 -18.94 -6.62 -18.06
C GLU A 118 -18.65 -7.67 -19.17
N GLY A 119 -17.44 -8.21 -19.15
CA GLY A 119 -16.99 -9.20 -20.13
C GLY A 119 -16.78 -8.68 -21.56
N GLN A 120 -16.91 -7.37 -21.79
CA GLN A 120 -16.59 -6.76 -23.07
C GLN A 120 -15.06 -6.63 -23.27
N SER A 121 -14.63 -6.27 -24.47
CA SER A 121 -13.21 -6.13 -24.76
C SER A 121 -12.56 -5.00 -23.97
N ASN A 122 -11.26 -5.12 -23.69
CA ASN A 122 -10.48 -4.03 -23.08
C ASN A 122 -10.52 -2.74 -23.91
N ALA A 123 -10.70 -2.85 -25.22
CA ALA A 123 -10.83 -1.69 -26.10
C ALA A 123 -12.15 -0.94 -25.86
N ASP A 124 -13.27 -1.65 -25.74
CA ASP A 124 -14.59 -1.07 -25.49
C ASP A 124 -14.64 -0.43 -24.08
N GLN A 125 -14.11 -1.13 -23.09
CA GLN A 125 -14.01 -0.62 -21.72
C GLN A 125 -13.16 0.65 -21.65
N ARG A 126 -12.03 0.70 -22.35
CA ARG A 126 -11.16 1.88 -22.44
C ARG A 126 -11.85 3.03 -23.18
N ALA A 127 -12.49 2.76 -24.30
CA ALA A 127 -13.23 3.78 -25.05
C ALA A 127 -14.31 4.42 -24.17
N TRP A 128 -15.04 3.62 -23.42
CA TRP A 128 -16.07 4.09 -22.50
C TRP A 128 -15.46 4.92 -21.36
N LEU A 129 -14.30 4.51 -20.77
CA LEU A 129 -13.59 5.29 -19.76
C LEU A 129 -13.25 6.68 -20.29
N VAL A 130 -12.63 6.75 -21.47
CA VAL A 130 -12.20 8.00 -22.10
C VAL A 130 -13.40 8.91 -22.39
N GLN A 131 -14.51 8.33 -22.81
CA GLN A 131 -15.73 9.06 -23.14
C GLN A 131 -16.43 9.62 -21.90
N ASN A 132 -16.44 8.90 -20.78
CA ASN A 132 -17.29 9.21 -19.62
C ASN A 132 -16.53 9.82 -18.45
N PHE A 133 -15.18 9.82 -18.47
CA PHE A 133 -14.37 10.32 -17.37
C PHE A 133 -13.30 11.31 -17.82
N MET A 134 -12.84 12.10 -16.86
CA MET A 134 -11.63 12.92 -16.94
C MET A 134 -10.64 12.49 -15.88
N PRO A 135 -9.37 12.29 -16.23
CA PRO A 135 -8.33 12.03 -15.25
C PRO A 135 -7.89 13.30 -14.54
N TYR A 136 -7.61 13.18 -13.25
CA TYR A 136 -7.04 14.24 -12.43
C TYR A 136 -5.87 13.68 -11.62
N ARG A 137 -4.67 14.25 -11.79
CA ARG A 137 -3.51 13.87 -10.99
C ARG A 137 -3.71 14.32 -9.54
N VAL A 138 -3.49 13.40 -8.61
CA VAL A 138 -3.58 13.67 -7.17
C VAL A 138 -2.26 14.25 -6.68
N GLU A 139 -2.34 15.37 -5.97
CA GLU A 139 -1.19 16.04 -5.37
C GLU A 139 -1.43 16.37 -3.90
N SER A 140 -0.37 16.34 -3.11
CA SER A 140 -0.37 16.77 -1.71
C SER A 140 -0.50 18.30 -1.61
N LEU A 141 -1.26 18.78 -0.63
CA LEU A 141 -1.29 20.19 -0.27
C LEU A 141 -0.09 20.59 0.62
N GLN A 142 0.55 19.63 1.27
CA GLN A 142 1.62 19.85 2.24
C GLN A 142 3.02 19.66 1.65
N GLU A 143 3.13 18.81 0.61
CA GLU A 143 4.41 18.52 -0.05
C GLU A 143 4.64 19.50 -1.20
N SER A 144 5.70 20.29 -1.13
CA SER A 144 6.00 21.32 -2.13
C SER A 144 7.00 20.90 -3.19
N SER A 145 7.93 20.00 -2.86
CA SER A 145 9.02 19.59 -3.76
C SER A 145 8.59 18.53 -4.78
N SER A 146 7.71 17.61 -4.37
CA SER A 146 7.23 16.52 -5.22
C SER A 146 5.77 16.17 -4.87
N PRO A 147 4.81 17.09 -5.07
CA PRO A 147 3.45 16.96 -4.54
C PRO A 147 2.67 15.77 -5.11
N ALA A 148 3.03 15.28 -6.29
CA ALA A 148 2.40 14.14 -6.95
C ALA A 148 3.02 12.79 -6.57
N ASN A 149 4.17 12.77 -5.90
CA ASN A 149 4.80 11.54 -5.45
C ASN A 149 4.24 11.11 -4.10
N GLY A 150 4.04 9.83 -3.95
CA GLY A 150 3.48 9.25 -2.74
C GLY A 150 4.04 7.88 -2.47
N LEU A 151 3.41 7.16 -1.55
CA LEU A 151 3.86 5.87 -1.06
C LEU A 151 2.83 4.79 -1.33
N LEU A 152 3.27 3.72 -2.00
CA LEU A 152 2.55 2.46 -2.15
C LEU A 152 3.13 1.41 -1.20
N THR A 153 2.25 0.79 -0.43
CA THR A 153 2.51 -0.47 0.28
C THR A 153 1.48 -1.49 -0.14
N ALA A 154 1.51 -2.70 0.43
CA ALA A 154 0.47 -3.68 0.20
C ALA A 154 0.06 -4.38 1.49
N TYR A 155 -1.16 -4.90 1.48
CA TYR A 155 -1.72 -5.74 2.51
C TYR A 155 -2.37 -6.99 1.90
N TYR A 156 -2.65 -7.98 2.73
CA TYR A 156 -3.16 -9.26 2.27
C TYR A 156 -4.07 -9.92 3.31
N GLU A 157 -4.72 -10.98 2.95
CA GLU A 157 -5.51 -11.82 3.85
C GLU A 157 -4.70 -13.08 4.21
N PRO A 158 -4.09 -13.15 5.42
CA PRO A 158 -3.36 -14.33 5.86
C PRO A 158 -4.23 -15.59 5.88
N VAL A 159 -3.64 -16.76 5.62
CA VAL A 159 -4.29 -18.06 5.74
C VAL A 159 -3.56 -18.85 6.83
N ILE A 160 -4.23 -19.16 7.93
CA ILE A 160 -3.60 -19.69 9.15
C ILE A 160 -4.35 -20.95 9.64
N GLU A 161 -3.59 -21.93 10.11
CA GLU A 161 -4.14 -23.11 10.81
C GLU A 161 -4.67 -22.70 12.19
N ALA A 162 -5.85 -23.16 12.55
CA ALA A 162 -6.52 -22.82 13.80
C ALA A 162 -7.30 -24.01 14.40
N SER A 163 -7.55 -23.92 15.69
CA SER A 163 -8.40 -24.84 16.44
C SER A 163 -9.57 -24.08 17.08
N ARG A 164 -10.76 -24.68 17.11
CA ARG A 164 -11.91 -24.11 17.81
C ARG A 164 -11.69 -24.07 19.33
N THR A 165 -10.92 -24.98 19.86
CA THR A 165 -10.62 -25.09 21.29
C THR A 165 -9.13 -24.93 21.54
N SER A 166 -8.78 -24.40 22.70
CA SER A 166 -7.39 -24.36 23.17
C SER A 166 -6.85 -25.78 23.34
N LYS A 167 -5.69 -26.06 22.76
CA LYS A 167 -4.96 -27.33 22.89
C LYS A 167 -3.48 -27.10 22.67
N ARG A 168 -2.66 -28.17 22.91
CA ARG A 168 -1.22 -28.09 22.67
C ARG A 168 -0.94 -27.63 21.23
N GLY A 169 -0.11 -26.59 21.08
CA GLY A 169 0.21 -25.97 19.81
C GLY A 169 -0.80 -24.95 19.29
N PHE A 170 -1.94 -24.76 19.99
CA PHE A 170 -2.97 -23.76 19.65
C PHE A 170 -3.43 -23.06 20.93
N GLY A 171 -2.62 -22.15 21.44
CA GLY A 171 -2.84 -21.46 22.72
C GLY A 171 -3.13 -19.96 22.61
N VAL A 172 -3.03 -19.38 21.41
CA VAL A 172 -3.21 -17.93 21.20
C VAL A 172 -4.65 -17.65 20.77
N PRO A 173 -5.49 -17.03 21.62
CA PRO A 173 -6.89 -16.78 21.30
C PRO A 173 -7.06 -15.62 20.33
N LEU A 174 -8.07 -15.75 19.47
CA LEU A 174 -8.59 -14.69 18.60
C LEU A 174 -10.03 -14.39 19.06
N TYR A 175 -10.33 -13.13 19.34
CA TYR A 175 -11.54 -12.75 20.05
C TYR A 175 -12.58 -12.03 19.20
N ALA A 176 -13.84 -12.29 19.48
CA ALA A 176 -14.95 -11.40 19.15
C ALA A 176 -14.93 -10.15 20.07
N PRO A 177 -15.60 -9.05 19.66
CA PRO A 177 -15.69 -7.85 20.49
C PRO A 177 -16.33 -8.17 21.84
N PRO A 178 -15.74 -7.71 22.96
CA PRO A 178 -16.40 -7.81 24.26
C PRO A 178 -17.63 -6.89 24.30
N SER A 179 -18.64 -7.26 25.09
CA SER A 179 -19.91 -6.51 25.21
C SER A 179 -19.71 -5.07 25.69
N ASN A 180 -18.66 -4.83 26.48
CA ASN A 180 -18.30 -3.53 27.02
C ASN A 180 -17.26 -2.78 26.20
N LEU A 181 -17.00 -3.14 24.94
CA LEU A 181 -16.00 -2.50 24.11
C LEU A 181 -16.21 -0.97 23.99
N LYS A 182 -17.47 -0.54 23.92
CA LYS A 182 -17.85 0.87 23.78
C LYS A 182 -18.04 1.62 25.12
N SER A 183 -17.94 0.93 26.25
CA SER A 183 -18.12 1.55 27.57
C SER A 183 -16.92 2.37 28.02
N ARG A 184 -15.77 2.20 27.35
CA ARG A 184 -14.50 2.89 27.59
C ARG A 184 -13.83 3.15 26.23
N SER A 185 -13.39 4.37 25.98
CA SER A 185 -12.65 4.74 24.77
C SER A 185 -11.40 5.56 25.17
N PRO A 186 -10.18 5.13 24.81
CA PRO A 186 -9.87 3.80 24.26
C PRO A 186 -10.07 2.66 25.27
N TRP A 187 -10.33 1.44 24.78
CA TRP A 187 -10.44 0.25 25.60
C TRP A 187 -9.05 -0.22 26.08
N PHE A 188 -8.91 -1.37 26.70
CA PHE A 188 -7.61 -1.85 27.18
C PHE A 188 -6.58 -1.99 26.06
N THR A 189 -5.31 -1.62 26.35
CA THR A 189 -4.17 -1.85 25.46
C THR A 189 -3.92 -3.34 25.26
N ARG A 190 -3.12 -3.71 24.26
CA ARG A 190 -2.68 -5.10 24.07
C ARG A 190 -2.01 -5.69 25.32
N GLU A 191 -1.17 -4.91 25.99
CA GLU A 191 -0.50 -5.31 27.22
C GLU A 191 -1.50 -5.55 28.37
N GLU A 192 -2.43 -4.62 28.55
CA GLU A 192 -3.50 -4.74 29.55
C GLU A 192 -4.41 -5.94 29.26
N ILE A 193 -4.72 -6.23 27.99
CA ILE A 193 -5.47 -7.43 27.58
C ILE A 193 -4.74 -8.71 28.01
N ALA A 194 -3.41 -8.73 27.90
CA ALA A 194 -2.62 -9.90 28.28
C ALA A 194 -2.42 -10.04 29.78
N THR A 195 -2.51 -8.96 30.56
CA THR A 195 -2.05 -8.94 31.97
C THR A 195 -3.16 -8.61 32.98
N LEU A 196 -4.16 -7.80 32.62
CA LEU A 196 -5.16 -7.33 33.58
C LEU A 196 -6.36 -8.28 33.71
N PRO A 197 -6.70 -8.72 34.93
CA PRO A 197 -7.86 -9.60 35.18
C PRO A 197 -9.19 -9.03 34.66
N ALA A 198 -9.39 -7.72 34.72
CA ALA A 198 -10.61 -7.06 34.24
C ALA A 198 -10.76 -7.20 32.72
N ALA A 199 -9.68 -7.04 31.93
CA ALA A 199 -9.70 -7.22 30.50
C ALA A 199 -9.91 -8.70 30.13
N GLN A 200 -9.22 -9.61 30.80
CA GLN A 200 -9.35 -11.05 30.59
C GLN A 200 -10.76 -11.55 30.92
N SER A 201 -11.38 -11.07 32.02
CA SER A 201 -12.76 -11.39 32.36
C SER A 201 -13.77 -10.92 31.32
N ALA A 202 -13.54 -9.73 30.70
CA ALA A 202 -14.40 -9.21 29.64
C ALA A 202 -14.30 -10.02 28.34
N LEU A 203 -13.19 -10.72 28.13
CA LEU A 203 -12.92 -11.54 26.94
C LEU A 203 -13.24 -13.02 27.12
N LYS A 204 -13.49 -13.47 28.36
CA LYS A 204 -13.85 -14.86 28.64
C LYS A 204 -15.13 -15.24 27.88
N GLY A 205 -15.07 -16.33 27.10
CA GLY A 205 -16.17 -16.80 26.25
C GLY A 205 -16.36 -15.98 24.95
N LYS A 206 -15.40 -15.13 24.61
CA LYS A 206 -15.36 -14.39 23.34
C LYS A 206 -14.33 -14.97 22.35
N GLU A 207 -13.69 -16.07 22.69
CA GLU A 207 -12.74 -16.77 21.86
C GLU A 207 -13.46 -17.38 20.64
N ILE A 208 -13.06 -16.96 19.43
CA ILE A 208 -13.55 -17.52 18.16
C ILE A 208 -12.76 -18.77 17.80
N ALA A 209 -11.44 -18.67 17.93
CA ALA A 209 -10.49 -19.71 17.58
C ALA A 209 -9.16 -19.50 18.31
N PHE A 210 -8.32 -20.51 18.27
CA PHE A 210 -6.95 -20.48 18.81
C PHE A 210 -5.96 -20.82 17.70
N ILE A 211 -4.87 -20.03 17.60
CA ILE A 211 -3.76 -20.25 16.68
C ILE A 211 -2.47 -20.54 17.45
N ALA A 212 -1.42 -20.94 16.71
CA ALA A 212 -0.17 -21.36 17.31
C ALA A 212 0.74 -20.20 17.70
N ASP A 213 0.88 -19.20 16.83
CA ASP A 213 1.89 -18.16 16.91
C ASP A 213 1.29 -16.79 17.27
N PRO A 214 1.72 -16.14 18.36
CA PRO A 214 1.25 -14.80 18.73
C PRO A 214 1.68 -13.72 17.72
N VAL A 215 2.72 -13.95 16.91
CA VAL A 215 3.10 -13.04 15.83
C VAL A 215 2.08 -13.11 14.70
N ASP A 216 1.57 -14.30 14.38
CA ASP A 216 0.51 -14.45 13.38
C ASP A 216 -0.80 -13.78 13.85
N ALA A 217 -1.11 -13.82 15.16
CA ALA A 217 -2.20 -13.02 15.72
C ALA A 217 -1.97 -11.52 15.54
N MET A 218 -0.74 -11.04 15.75
CA MET A 218 -0.37 -9.64 15.49
C MET A 218 -0.55 -9.28 14.02
N ILE A 219 -0.12 -10.16 13.11
CA ILE A 219 -0.31 -9.95 11.66
C ILE A 219 -1.79 -9.86 11.34
N LEU A 220 -2.64 -10.78 11.82
CA LEU A 220 -4.10 -10.71 11.65
C LEU A 220 -4.69 -9.39 12.14
N HIS A 221 -4.24 -8.89 13.31
CA HIS A 221 -4.71 -7.60 13.85
C HIS A 221 -4.29 -6.41 12.98
N ILE A 222 -3.13 -6.48 12.32
CA ILE A 222 -2.64 -5.42 11.43
C ILE A 222 -3.37 -5.47 10.09
N GLN A 223 -3.55 -6.67 9.53
CA GLN A 223 -4.24 -6.87 8.25
C GLN A 223 -5.76 -6.62 8.38
N GLY A 224 -6.32 -6.77 9.58
CA GLY A 224 -7.74 -6.54 9.87
C GLY A 224 -8.67 -7.68 9.44
N SER A 225 -8.17 -8.67 8.74
CA SER A 225 -8.89 -9.90 8.35
C SER A 225 -7.91 -11.04 8.10
N GLY A 226 -8.43 -12.27 8.02
CA GLY A 226 -7.67 -13.46 7.65
C GLY A 226 -8.56 -14.66 7.41
N ARG A 227 -8.01 -15.71 6.83
CA ARG A 227 -8.68 -17.00 6.66
C ARG A 227 -8.09 -18.00 7.63
N LEU A 228 -8.96 -18.80 8.24
CA LEU A 228 -8.55 -19.89 9.11
C LEU A 228 -8.92 -21.24 8.49
N TRP A 229 -7.96 -22.16 8.45
CA TRP A 229 -8.26 -23.57 8.37
C TRP A 229 -8.60 -24.05 9.78
N LEU A 230 -9.88 -24.00 10.11
CA LEU A 230 -10.38 -24.23 11.45
C LEU A 230 -10.70 -25.71 11.67
N THR A 231 -10.06 -26.32 12.67
CA THR A 231 -10.38 -27.66 13.14
C THR A 231 -11.42 -27.56 14.26
N GLU A 232 -12.59 -28.13 14.03
CA GLU A 232 -13.68 -28.22 15.01
C GLU A 232 -13.41 -29.32 16.05
N PRO A 233 -14.13 -29.33 17.19
CA PRO A 233 -13.93 -30.35 18.26
C PRO A 233 -14.14 -31.80 17.79
N ASP A 234 -14.96 -32.03 16.79
CA ASP A 234 -15.21 -33.33 16.18
C ASP A 234 -14.18 -33.74 15.12
N GLY A 235 -13.12 -32.92 14.94
CA GLY A 235 -12.04 -33.16 13.98
C GLY A 235 -12.33 -32.68 12.55
N ARG A 236 -13.52 -32.24 12.23
CA ARG A 236 -13.82 -31.68 10.91
C ARG A 236 -13.02 -30.39 10.70
N ARG A 237 -12.54 -30.20 9.46
CA ARG A 237 -11.86 -28.98 9.05
C ARG A 237 -12.72 -28.19 8.08
N LYS A 238 -12.79 -26.89 8.28
CA LYS A 238 -13.45 -25.97 7.37
C LYS A 238 -12.63 -24.69 7.23
N GLN A 239 -12.81 -24.00 6.12
CA GLN A 239 -12.23 -22.68 5.94
C GLN A 239 -13.26 -21.62 6.36
N VAL A 240 -12.86 -20.69 7.22
CA VAL A 240 -13.66 -19.54 7.63
C VAL A 240 -12.86 -18.26 7.48
N ARG A 241 -13.54 -17.14 7.32
CA ARG A 241 -12.92 -15.82 7.38
C ARG A 241 -13.10 -15.22 8.77
N LEU A 242 -12.03 -14.66 9.29
CA LEU A 242 -12.11 -13.66 10.35
C LEU A 242 -12.24 -12.29 9.68
N ALA A 243 -13.40 -11.67 9.84
CA ALA A 243 -13.66 -10.33 9.35
C ALA A 243 -13.53 -9.33 10.50
N PHE A 244 -13.07 -8.12 10.18
CA PHE A 244 -12.98 -7.02 11.15
C PHE A 244 -14.32 -6.76 11.83
N ALA A 245 -14.32 -6.64 13.16
CA ALA A 245 -15.51 -6.36 13.95
C ALA A 245 -15.35 -5.18 14.92
N GLY A 246 -14.14 -4.70 15.14
CA GLY A 246 -13.84 -3.55 15.99
C GLY A 246 -12.41 -3.48 16.45
N THR A 247 -12.07 -2.39 17.14
CA THR A 247 -10.76 -2.20 17.75
C THR A 247 -10.89 -1.65 19.15
N ASN A 248 -9.80 -1.72 19.92
CA ASN A 248 -9.67 -1.05 21.21
C ASN A 248 -9.42 0.47 21.09
N GLU A 249 -9.44 1.03 19.88
CA GLU A 249 -9.25 2.47 19.55
C GLU A 249 -7.89 3.07 19.92
N HIS A 250 -6.92 2.26 20.29
CA HIS A 250 -5.53 2.71 20.41
C HIS A 250 -4.89 2.92 19.02
N PRO A 251 -3.94 3.88 18.88
CA PRO A 251 -3.21 4.07 17.65
C PRO A 251 -2.32 2.87 17.36
N TYR A 252 -2.10 2.60 16.06
CA TYR A 252 -1.14 1.60 15.63
C TYR A 252 0.29 2.07 15.85
N GLN A 253 1.13 1.20 16.42
CA GLN A 253 2.57 1.39 16.53
C GLN A 253 3.30 0.19 15.94
N SER A 254 4.27 0.48 15.04
CA SER A 254 5.00 -0.58 14.34
C SER A 254 6.06 -1.21 15.24
N ILE A 255 5.89 -2.51 15.53
CA ILE A 255 6.89 -3.28 16.29
C ILE A 255 8.20 -3.44 15.50
N GLY A 256 8.13 -3.53 14.18
CA GLY A 256 9.31 -3.56 13.32
C GLY A 256 10.10 -2.26 13.38
N ARG A 257 9.41 -1.12 13.34
CA ARG A 257 10.06 0.20 13.50
C ARG A 257 10.71 0.32 14.87
N TRP A 258 10.03 -0.12 15.94
CA TRP A 258 10.61 -0.12 17.27
C TRP A 258 11.90 -0.95 17.34
N LEU A 259 11.94 -2.15 16.74
CA LEU A 259 13.14 -2.97 16.69
C LEU A 259 14.31 -2.27 15.98
N LEU A 260 14.03 -1.58 14.86
CA LEU A 260 15.03 -0.81 14.12
C LEU A 260 15.57 0.37 14.94
N ASP A 261 14.69 1.13 15.58
CA ASP A 261 15.04 2.31 16.38
C ASP A 261 15.88 1.91 17.61
N GLN A 262 15.60 0.73 18.19
CA GLN A 262 16.42 0.14 19.27
C GLN A 262 17.68 -0.57 18.77
N LYS A 263 17.94 -0.60 17.45
CA LYS A 263 19.07 -1.30 16.81
C LYS A 263 19.14 -2.80 17.15
N LEU A 264 17.99 -3.41 17.42
CA LEU A 264 17.88 -4.82 17.79
C LEU A 264 17.82 -5.75 16.58
N THR A 265 17.47 -5.22 15.40
CA THR A 265 17.53 -5.91 14.12
C THR A 265 17.89 -4.94 13.00
N LYS A 266 18.36 -5.48 11.87
CA LYS A 266 18.48 -4.74 10.60
C LYS A 266 17.37 -5.12 9.62
N ASP A 267 16.60 -6.17 9.93
CA ASP A 267 15.51 -6.67 9.13
C ASP A 267 14.21 -6.62 9.95
N ALA A 268 13.35 -5.67 9.61
CA ALA A 268 12.02 -5.47 10.20
C ALA A 268 10.89 -6.07 9.36
N THR A 269 11.20 -6.93 8.40
CA THR A 269 10.21 -7.76 7.72
C THR A 269 9.63 -8.81 8.68
N TRP A 270 8.46 -9.38 8.36
CA TRP A 270 7.87 -10.42 9.22
C TRP A 270 8.79 -11.61 9.43
N PRO A 271 9.49 -12.15 8.42
CA PRO A 271 10.51 -13.16 8.62
C PRO A 271 11.64 -12.72 9.56
N GLY A 272 12.13 -11.48 9.41
CA GLY A 272 13.15 -10.91 10.27
C GLY A 272 12.68 -10.76 11.72
N ILE A 273 11.45 -10.30 11.96
CA ILE A 273 10.84 -10.20 13.30
C ILE A 273 10.69 -11.59 13.92
N LYS A 274 10.18 -12.59 13.17
CA LYS A 274 10.07 -13.98 13.66
C LYS A 274 11.45 -14.58 14.00
N THR A 275 12.45 -14.31 13.18
CA THR A 275 13.84 -14.76 13.44
C THR A 275 14.38 -14.13 14.73
N TRP A 276 14.17 -12.81 14.90
CA TRP A 276 14.59 -12.13 16.13
C TRP A 276 13.89 -12.70 17.37
N LEU A 277 12.60 -12.96 17.30
CA LEU A 277 11.82 -13.55 18.40
C LEU A 277 12.24 -14.99 18.72
N ALA A 278 12.59 -15.78 17.72
CA ALA A 278 13.14 -17.13 17.94
C ALA A 278 14.46 -17.11 18.73
N GLN A 279 15.27 -16.07 18.53
CA GLN A 279 16.50 -15.83 19.29
C GLN A 279 16.23 -15.16 20.65
N ASN A 280 15.06 -14.55 20.86
CA ASN A 280 14.68 -13.81 22.06
C ASN A 280 13.31 -14.25 22.61
N PRO A 281 13.09 -15.55 22.91
CA PRO A 281 11.75 -16.08 23.22
C PRO A 281 11.12 -15.47 24.48
N LYS A 282 11.91 -14.98 25.43
CA LYS A 282 11.43 -14.29 26.65
C LYS A 282 10.93 -12.88 26.38
N ARG A 283 11.21 -12.29 25.21
CA ARG A 283 10.84 -10.92 24.86
C ARG A 283 9.61 -10.83 23.94
N VAL A 284 8.93 -11.94 23.67
CA VAL A 284 7.74 -11.96 22.79
C VAL A 284 6.68 -10.98 23.28
N GLN A 285 6.27 -11.09 24.54
CA GLN A 285 5.24 -10.21 25.13
C GLN A 285 5.66 -8.74 25.15
N GLU A 286 6.92 -8.48 25.52
CA GLU A 286 7.50 -7.12 25.47
C GLU A 286 7.38 -6.50 24.07
N LEU A 287 7.78 -7.24 23.03
CA LEU A 287 7.73 -6.73 21.67
C LEU A 287 6.28 -6.51 21.20
N LEU A 288 5.39 -7.46 21.43
CA LEU A 288 4.00 -7.35 21.01
C LEU A 288 3.28 -6.20 21.72
N ALA A 289 3.60 -5.93 22.99
CA ALA A 289 3.06 -4.82 23.78
C ALA A 289 3.41 -3.43 23.20
N LYS A 290 4.49 -3.30 22.39
CA LYS A 290 4.84 -2.04 21.72
C LYS A 290 3.76 -1.56 20.73
N ASN A 291 2.90 -2.46 20.26
CA ASN A 291 1.69 -2.07 19.53
C ASN A 291 0.48 -2.16 20.46
N PRO A 292 0.00 -1.05 21.03
CA PRO A 292 -1.14 -1.05 21.96
C PRO A 292 -2.46 -1.41 21.29
N ARG A 293 -2.54 -1.27 19.93
CA ARG A 293 -3.75 -1.54 19.16
C ARG A 293 -4.10 -3.03 19.18
N TYR A 294 -5.40 -3.33 19.38
CA TYR A 294 -5.97 -4.65 19.31
C TYR A 294 -7.18 -4.64 18.39
N VAL A 295 -7.34 -5.70 17.59
CA VAL A 295 -8.47 -5.88 16.66
C VAL A 295 -9.29 -7.08 17.08
N PHE A 296 -10.60 -6.90 17.06
CA PHE A 296 -11.59 -7.94 17.31
C PHE A 296 -12.22 -8.37 15.99
N PHE A 297 -12.61 -9.64 15.93
CA PHE A 297 -13.08 -10.27 14.70
C PHE A 297 -14.50 -10.81 14.86
N LYS A 298 -15.13 -11.10 13.74
CA LYS A 298 -16.28 -11.97 13.62
C LYS A 298 -15.97 -13.07 12.61
N GLU A 299 -16.53 -14.25 12.84
CA GLU A 299 -16.44 -15.36 11.90
C GLU A 299 -17.44 -15.15 10.76
N GLU A 300 -16.99 -15.35 9.53
CA GLU A 300 -17.82 -15.39 8.33
C GLU A 300 -17.56 -16.71 7.61
N GLU A 301 -18.63 -17.34 7.13
CA GLU A 301 -18.52 -18.55 6.33
C GLU A 301 -17.88 -18.25 4.98
N LEU A 302 -16.99 -19.13 4.54
CA LEU A 302 -16.36 -19.09 3.22
C LEU A 302 -16.88 -20.25 2.38
N SER A 303 -17.98 -20.03 1.67
CA SER A 303 -18.59 -21.02 0.79
C SER A 303 -18.84 -20.42 -0.61
N GLY A 304 -18.82 -21.26 -1.63
CA GLY A 304 -19.13 -20.87 -3.01
C GLY A 304 -18.33 -19.65 -3.51
N ALA A 305 -19.01 -18.69 -4.11
CA ALA A 305 -18.39 -17.49 -4.67
C ALA A 305 -17.73 -16.58 -3.60
N ALA A 306 -18.21 -16.61 -2.35
CA ALA A 306 -17.61 -15.81 -1.26
C ALA A 306 -16.16 -16.21 -0.95
N ALA A 307 -15.79 -17.46 -1.20
CA ALA A 307 -14.42 -17.95 -1.01
C ALA A 307 -13.42 -17.36 -2.01
N LEU A 308 -13.90 -16.92 -3.19
CA LEU A 308 -13.08 -16.32 -4.24
C LEU A 308 -12.85 -14.83 -4.04
N LEU A 309 -13.70 -14.18 -3.24
CA LEU A 309 -13.64 -12.75 -2.96
C LEU A 309 -12.77 -12.47 -1.73
N GLY A 310 -12.19 -11.26 -1.67
CA GLY A 310 -11.51 -10.74 -0.49
C GLY A 310 -12.47 -10.36 0.64
N PRO A 311 -11.95 -9.89 1.77
CA PRO A 311 -12.75 -9.37 2.87
C PRO A 311 -13.53 -8.13 2.44
N LYS A 312 -14.55 -7.74 3.21
CA LYS A 312 -15.23 -6.47 2.98
C LYS A 312 -14.34 -5.33 3.42
N GLY A 313 -14.00 -4.43 2.48
CA GLY A 313 -13.32 -3.19 2.77
C GLY A 313 -14.23 -2.13 3.42
N ALA A 314 -13.67 -0.98 3.75
CA ALA A 314 -14.39 0.12 4.42
C ALA A 314 -15.54 0.69 3.57
N GLN A 315 -15.48 0.57 2.23
CA GLN A 315 -16.64 0.86 1.37
C GLN A 315 -17.81 -0.08 1.63
N GLY A 316 -17.60 -1.21 2.29
CA GLY A 316 -18.63 -2.24 2.58
C GLY A 316 -18.84 -3.23 1.44
N VAL A 317 -17.88 -3.35 0.51
CA VAL A 317 -17.90 -4.30 -0.61
C VAL A 317 -16.70 -5.26 -0.52
N PRO A 318 -16.79 -6.46 -1.08
CA PRO A 318 -15.66 -7.38 -1.16
C PRO A 318 -14.50 -6.78 -1.96
N LEU A 319 -13.28 -6.98 -1.47
CA LEU A 319 -12.07 -6.54 -2.15
C LEU A 319 -11.69 -7.51 -3.28
N THR A 320 -11.13 -6.98 -4.33
CA THR A 320 -10.63 -7.73 -5.48
C THR A 320 -9.11 -7.71 -5.47
N PRO A 321 -8.43 -8.88 -5.43
CA PRO A 321 -6.97 -8.94 -5.47
C PRO A 321 -6.40 -8.19 -6.67
N GLY A 322 -5.39 -7.37 -6.43
CA GLY A 322 -4.74 -6.59 -7.48
C GLY A 322 -5.55 -5.43 -8.06
N ARG A 323 -6.78 -5.20 -7.60
CA ARG A 323 -7.69 -4.17 -8.15
C ARG A 323 -8.37 -3.31 -7.09
N SER A 324 -8.25 -3.64 -5.81
CA SER A 324 -8.70 -2.81 -4.70
C SER A 324 -7.53 -2.17 -3.98
N ILE A 325 -7.71 -0.93 -3.53
CA ILE A 325 -6.73 -0.20 -2.71
C ILE A 325 -7.40 0.39 -1.47
N ALA A 326 -6.66 0.41 -0.37
CA ALA A 326 -6.96 1.24 0.78
C ALA A 326 -6.33 2.63 0.59
N VAL A 327 -7.07 3.67 0.94
CA VAL A 327 -6.71 5.08 0.75
C VAL A 327 -7.04 5.90 2.00
N ASP A 328 -6.55 7.13 2.04
CA ASP A 328 -7.05 8.15 2.96
C ASP A 328 -8.34 8.76 2.38
N PRO A 329 -9.53 8.53 3.00
CA PRO A 329 -10.80 9.01 2.44
C PRO A 329 -10.92 10.54 2.43
N GLY A 330 -10.09 11.25 3.21
CA GLY A 330 -9.96 12.70 3.15
C GLY A 330 -9.26 13.21 1.89
N SER A 331 -8.51 12.33 1.21
CA SER A 331 -7.90 12.59 -0.09
C SER A 331 -8.73 12.00 -1.24
N ILE A 332 -8.98 10.68 -1.20
CA ILE A 332 -9.66 9.94 -2.26
C ILE A 332 -10.90 9.25 -1.65
N PRO A 333 -12.13 9.64 -2.00
CA PRO A 333 -13.34 9.00 -1.51
C PRO A 333 -13.47 7.54 -1.95
N TYR A 334 -14.18 6.73 -1.15
CA TYR A 334 -14.47 5.35 -1.53
C TYR A 334 -15.34 5.28 -2.80
N GLY A 335 -15.09 4.27 -3.61
CA GLY A 335 -15.76 4.05 -4.89
C GLY A 335 -15.14 4.82 -6.06
N THR A 336 -14.12 5.64 -5.80
CA THR A 336 -13.40 6.37 -6.85
C THR A 336 -12.52 5.40 -7.66
N PRO A 337 -12.65 5.36 -8.99
CA PRO A 337 -11.69 4.69 -9.85
C PRO A 337 -10.39 5.50 -9.92
N VAL A 338 -9.27 4.82 -9.76
CA VAL A 338 -7.93 5.42 -9.66
C VAL A 338 -7.00 4.73 -10.66
N TRP A 339 -6.35 5.50 -11.50
CA TRP A 339 -5.18 5.03 -12.25
C TRP A 339 -3.96 5.08 -11.36
N LEU A 340 -3.41 3.92 -11.05
CA LEU A 340 -2.26 3.75 -10.16
C LEU A 340 -1.01 3.45 -10.98
N VAL A 341 0.03 4.22 -10.74
CA VAL A 341 1.37 4.00 -11.30
C VAL A 341 2.37 3.86 -10.17
N SER A 342 3.11 2.78 -10.18
CA SER A 342 4.22 2.55 -9.26
C SER A 342 5.31 1.74 -9.94
N GLN A 343 6.55 2.15 -9.77
CA GLN A 343 7.71 1.48 -10.34
C GLN A 343 8.77 1.31 -9.27
N GLY A 344 9.24 0.09 -9.11
CA GLY A 344 10.26 -0.21 -8.11
C GLY A 344 10.74 -1.66 -8.23
N PRO A 345 11.63 -2.07 -7.34
CA PRO A 345 12.28 -3.40 -7.42
C PRO A 345 11.33 -4.56 -7.16
N GLN A 346 10.18 -4.30 -6.51
CA GLN A 346 9.24 -5.36 -6.13
C GLN A 346 8.17 -5.58 -7.20
N THR A 347 7.69 -4.50 -7.83
CA THR A 347 6.65 -4.58 -8.84
C THR A 347 6.60 -3.34 -9.72
N GLN A 348 6.05 -3.51 -10.91
CA GLN A 348 5.68 -2.43 -11.81
C GLN A 348 4.17 -2.46 -11.99
N LEU A 349 3.50 -1.42 -11.55
CA LEU A 349 2.05 -1.28 -11.64
C LEU A 349 1.69 -0.07 -12.50
N GLN A 350 0.86 -0.32 -13.51
CA GLN A 350 0.23 0.70 -14.36
C GLN A 350 -1.18 0.19 -14.63
N ARG A 351 -2.11 0.46 -13.70
CA ARG A 351 -3.42 -0.19 -13.74
C ARG A 351 -4.55 0.61 -13.12
N LEU A 352 -5.75 0.32 -13.57
CA LEU A 352 -6.96 0.80 -12.96
C LEU A 352 -7.26 0.01 -11.69
N VAL A 353 -7.49 0.72 -10.58
CA VAL A 353 -7.85 0.16 -9.28
C VAL A 353 -9.02 0.94 -8.67
N MET A 354 -9.70 0.35 -7.69
CA MET A 354 -10.83 0.97 -7.01
C MET A 354 -10.47 1.31 -5.56
N ALA A 355 -10.75 2.53 -5.14
CA ALA A 355 -10.62 2.96 -3.74
C ALA A 355 -11.77 2.35 -2.93
N GLN A 356 -11.53 1.21 -2.26
CA GLN A 356 -12.58 0.43 -1.60
C GLN A 356 -12.33 0.19 -0.12
N ASP A 357 -11.15 0.58 0.38
CA ASP A 357 -10.75 0.32 1.75
C ASP A 357 -9.99 1.49 2.37
N THR A 358 -9.69 1.37 3.66
CA THR A 358 -8.83 2.28 4.42
C THR A 358 -8.11 1.51 5.54
N GLY A 359 -7.11 2.15 6.13
CA GLY A 359 -6.42 1.65 7.31
C GLY A 359 -5.92 2.79 8.18
N SER A 360 -5.76 2.56 9.48
CA SER A 360 -5.30 3.59 10.42
C SER A 360 -3.89 4.14 10.10
N ALA A 361 -3.08 3.38 9.35
CA ALA A 361 -1.75 3.79 8.87
C ALA A 361 -1.78 4.36 7.45
N ILE A 362 -2.94 4.37 6.79
CA ILE A 362 -3.09 4.84 5.41
C ILE A 362 -3.57 6.29 5.44
N VAL A 363 -2.63 7.18 5.72
CA VAL A 363 -2.87 8.61 5.90
C VAL A 363 -1.99 9.39 4.93
N GLY A 364 -2.57 10.36 4.23
CA GLY A 364 -1.87 11.25 3.30
C GLY A 364 -2.54 11.38 1.94
N ALA A 365 -2.11 12.37 1.18
CA ALA A 365 -2.72 12.75 -0.08
C ALA A 365 -2.53 11.67 -1.17
N VAL A 366 -1.28 11.28 -1.40
CA VAL A 366 -0.88 10.29 -2.40
C VAL A 366 -0.39 9.04 -1.66
N ARG A 367 -1.33 8.35 -1.01
CA ARG A 367 -1.05 7.16 -0.18
C ARG A 367 -2.04 6.06 -0.55
N ALA A 368 -1.51 4.91 -0.92
CA ALA A 368 -2.33 3.73 -1.15
C ALA A 368 -1.72 2.48 -0.55
N ASP A 369 -2.58 1.56 -0.11
CA ASP A 369 -2.24 0.22 0.31
C ASP A 369 -2.93 -0.77 -0.63
N PHE A 370 -2.15 -1.58 -1.33
CA PHE A 370 -2.61 -2.42 -2.44
C PHE A 370 -3.05 -3.78 -1.90
N TYR A 371 -4.29 -4.17 -2.16
CA TYR A 371 -4.78 -5.48 -1.75
C TYR A 371 -4.18 -6.57 -2.64
N ALA A 372 -3.19 -7.29 -2.12
CA ALA A 372 -2.45 -8.31 -2.85
C ALA A 372 -3.22 -9.63 -3.01
N GLY A 373 -4.28 -9.85 -2.22
CA GLY A 373 -5.02 -11.12 -2.19
C GLY A 373 -4.84 -11.90 -0.91
N SER A 374 -4.88 -13.23 -0.98
CA SER A 374 -4.82 -14.12 0.19
C SER A 374 -3.66 -15.11 0.09
N GLY A 375 -3.15 -15.57 1.23
CA GLY A 375 -2.12 -16.60 1.35
C GLY A 375 -0.69 -16.11 1.16
N ASP A 376 0.25 -17.07 1.06
CA ASP A 376 1.68 -16.81 1.20
C ASP A 376 2.26 -15.90 0.10
N ALA A 377 1.92 -16.13 -1.16
CA ALA A 377 2.41 -15.29 -2.27
C ALA A 377 1.95 -13.82 -2.13
N ALA A 378 0.69 -13.61 -1.70
CA ALA A 378 0.18 -12.27 -1.39
C ALA A 378 0.90 -11.66 -0.18
N GLY A 379 1.21 -12.49 0.83
CA GLY A 379 1.97 -12.11 2.01
C GLY A 379 3.42 -11.71 1.70
N GLU A 380 4.08 -12.41 0.80
CA GLU A 380 5.43 -12.05 0.34
C GLU A 380 5.45 -10.70 -0.38
N LEU A 381 4.50 -10.47 -1.29
CA LEU A 381 4.36 -9.18 -1.96
C LEU A 381 4.07 -8.07 -0.93
N ALA A 382 3.10 -8.29 -0.05
CA ALA A 382 2.70 -7.32 0.97
C ALA A 382 3.84 -6.99 1.94
N GLY A 383 4.65 -7.99 2.30
CA GLY A 383 5.79 -7.79 3.20
C GLY A 383 6.95 -7.00 2.60
N ARG A 384 7.04 -6.91 1.28
CA ARG A 384 8.16 -6.26 0.57
C ARG A 384 7.77 -4.97 -0.14
N LEU A 385 6.49 -4.79 -0.49
CA LEU A 385 6.04 -3.65 -1.28
C LEU A 385 6.06 -2.36 -0.44
N LYS A 386 7.05 -1.55 -0.71
CA LYS A 386 7.20 -0.19 -0.21
C LYS A 386 7.95 0.61 -1.25
N GLN A 387 7.24 1.33 -2.11
CA GLN A 387 7.84 2.04 -3.23
C GLN A 387 7.02 3.28 -3.60
N ASP A 388 7.60 4.13 -4.44
CA ASP A 388 6.95 5.35 -4.89
C ASP A 388 5.74 5.05 -5.76
N MET A 389 4.75 5.96 -5.71
CA MET A 389 3.57 5.91 -6.55
C MET A 389 3.14 7.28 -7.05
N LYS A 390 2.39 7.25 -8.14
CA LYS A 390 1.55 8.36 -8.61
C LYS A 390 0.12 7.86 -8.81
N ALA A 391 -0.84 8.76 -8.63
CA ALA A 391 -2.26 8.43 -8.75
C ALA A 391 -3.01 9.49 -9.56
N TRP A 392 -3.92 9.03 -10.40
CA TRP A 392 -4.92 9.86 -11.07
C TRP A 392 -6.31 9.35 -10.72
N VAL A 393 -7.13 10.20 -10.14
CA VAL A 393 -8.56 9.90 -9.94
C VAL A 393 -9.31 10.13 -11.24
N LEU A 394 -10.25 9.27 -11.56
CA LEU A 394 -11.12 9.40 -12.72
C LEU A 394 -12.45 9.95 -12.26
N LEU A 395 -12.77 11.19 -12.64
CA LEU A 395 -14.06 11.82 -12.32
C LEU A 395 -14.99 11.76 -13.52
N PRO A 396 -16.29 11.51 -13.30
CA PRO A 396 -17.30 11.63 -14.35
C PRO A 396 -17.26 12.98 -15.01
N ARG A 397 -17.52 13.00 -16.34
CA ARG A 397 -17.68 14.24 -17.14
C ARG A 397 -19.00 14.95 -16.82
#